data_6ac1695b3f08e8703f81e51d5e17f9b5
#
_entry.id   6ac1695b3f08e8703f81e51d5e17f9b5
#
_cell.length_a   1.000
_cell.length_b   1.000
_cell.length_c   1.000
_cell.angle_alpha   90.00
_cell.angle_beta   90.00
_cell.angle_gamma   90.00
#
_symmetry.space_group_name_H-M   'P 1'
#
loop_
_entity.id
_entity.type
_entity.pdbx_description
1 polymer ?
#
loop_
_entity_poly.entity_id
_entity_poly.type
_entity_poly.pdbx_seq_one_letter_code
_entity_poly.pdbx_strand_id
1 'polypeptide(L)'
;MNKTTFILAWCLACLSAGVACCSQPNVVVFLADDQGWGDLSVNGNTNLATPHIDSLARDGASLENFYVCQVCAPTRAEFLTGRYYPRTGVSGVSRGEGRLNYDETTIADLMKRGGYVTGCFGKWHNGT
;
A
#
# COMPACT_ATOMS: atom_id res chain seq x y z
N MET A 1 44.35 32.43 -9.11
CA MET A 1 43.05 31.89 -9.47
C MET A 1 42.04 32.79 -8.75
N ASN A 2 41.25 33.59 -9.52
CA ASN A 2 40.37 34.62 -8.95
C ASN A 2 39.16 33.98 -8.23
N LYS A 3 38.74 34.58 -7.09
CA LYS A 3 37.62 34.11 -6.29
C LYS A 3 36.33 33.91 -7.12
N THR A 4 36.14 34.70 -8.17
CA THR A 4 35.05 34.61 -9.12
C THR A 4 35.07 33.31 -9.95
N THR A 5 36.28 32.86 -10.35
CA THR A 5 36.43 31.61 -11.12
C THR A 5 36.12 30.38 -10.26
N PHE A 6 36.43 30.44 -8.94
CA PHE A 6 36.11 29.37 -7.99
C PHE A 6 34.61 29.24 -7.75
N ILE A 7 33.89 30.36 -7.64
CA ILE A 7 32.44 30.38 -7.41
C ILE A 7 31.71 29.88 -8.67
N LEU A 8 32.15 30.27 -9.89
CA LEU A 8 31.56 29.77 -11.13
C LEU A 8 31.76 28.25 -11.29
N ALA A 9 32.94 27.74 -10.94
CA ALA A 9 33.21 26.30 -11.03
C ALA A 9 32.38 25.48 -10.02
N TRP A 10 32.13 26.03 -8.82
CA TRP A 10 31.26 25.39 -7.82
C TRP A 10 29.78 25.40 -8.25
N CYS A 11 29.30 26.50 -8.81
CA CYS A 11 27.95 26.58 -9.34
C CYS A 11 27.73 25.62 -10.52
N LEU A 12 28.70 25.46 -11.44
CA LEU A 12 28.60 24.47 -12.53
C LEU A 12 28.65 23.03 -12.00
N ALA A 13 29.43 22.74 -10.98
CA ALA A 13 29.49 21.40 -10.38
C ALA A 13 28.17 21.02 -9.66
N CYS A 14 27.49 21.99 -9.08
CA CYS A 14 26.17 21.75 -8.47
C CYS A 14 25.04 21.55 -9.51
N LEU A 15 25.17 22.12 -10.72
CA LEU A 15 24.18 21.89 -11.79
C LEU A 15 24.33 20.53 -12.47
N SER A 16 25.48 19.86 -12.33
CA SER A 16 25.73 18.51 -12.85
C SER A 16 25.37 17.39 -11.86
N ALA A 17 24.82 17.71 -10.70
CA ALA A 17 24.15 16.72 -9.87
C ALA A 17 22.93 16.22 -10.65
N GLY A 18 23.16 15.16 -11.43
CA GLY A 18 22.14 14.54 -12.28
C GLY A 18 20.89 14.29 -11.44
N VAL A 19 19.76 14.70 -11.95
CA VAL A 19 18.46 14.27 -11.41
C VAL A 19 18.53 12.74 -11.42
N ALA A 20 18.72 12.14 -10.25
CA ALA A 20 18.61 10.70 -10.09
C ALA A 20 17.17 10.40 -10.56
N CYS A 21 17.05 9.85 -11.77
CA CYS A 21 15.78 9.38 -12.29
C CYS A 21 15.39 8.18 -11.41
N CYS A 22 14.73 8.46 -10.30
CA CYS A 22 14.15 7.42 -9.48
C CYS A 22 13.11 6.72 -10.34
N SER A 23 13.45 5.52 -10.83
CA SER A 23 12.46 4.68 -11.48
C SER A 23 11.34 4.42 -10.49
N GLN A 24 10.10 4.58 -10.93
CA GLN A 24 8.94 4.27 -10.10
C GLN A 24 8.99 2.78 -9.70
N PRO A 25 8.98 2.43 -8.41
CA PRO A 25 8.99 1.03 -7.99
C PRO A 25 7.66 0.36 -8.35
N ASN A 26 7.69 -0.92 -8.70
CA ASN A 26 6.48 -1.72 -8.76
C ASN A 26 5.94 -1.93 -7.34
N VAL A 27 4.62 -1.90 -7.21
CA VAL A 27 3.92 -2.10 -5.93
C VAL A 27 3.05 -3.35 -6.03
N VAL A 28 3.30 -4.33 -5.19
CA VAL A 28 2.49 -5.55 -5.07
C VAL A 28 1.91 -5.60 -3.67
N VAL A 29 0.60 -5.70 -3.58
CA VAL A 29 -0.13 -5.80 -2.31
C VAL A 29 -0.75 -7.17 -2.19
N PHE A 30 -0.41 -7.88 -1.11
CA PHE A 30 -1.08 -9.12 -0.70
C PHE A 30 -2.03 -8.79 0.45
N LEU A 31 -3.32 -8.84 0.19
CA LEU A 31 -4.35 -8.63 1.19
C LEU A 31 -4.97 -9.97 1.56
N ALA A 32 -4.55 -10.52 2.69
CA ALA A 32 -5.10 -11.78 3.20
C ALA A 32 -6.58 -11.61 3.58
N ASP A 33 -7.33 -12.72 3.47
CA ASP A 33 -8.73 -12.79 3.84
C ASP A 33 -8.89 -13.75 5.02
N ASP A 34 -9.46 -13.25 6.12
CA ASP A 34 -9.67 -13.99 7.37
C ASP A 34 -8.39 -14.57 8.01
N GLN A 35 -7.23 -13.95 7.77
CA GLN A 35 -5.98 -14.34 8.42
C GLN A 35 -5.89 -13.72 9.81
N GLY A 36 -5.74 -14.58 10.83
CA GLY A 36 -5.47 -14.15 12.19
C GLY A 36 -4.02 -13.71 12.41
N TRP A 37 -3.79 -12.82 13.36
CA TRP A 37 -2.43 -12.39 13.73
C TRP A 37 -1.54 -13.57 14.13
N GLY A 38 -2.11 -14.53 14.88
CA GLY A 38 -1.43 -15.73 15.35
C GLY A 38 -1.25 -16.83 14.29
N ASP A 39 -1.68 -16.63 13.04
CA ASP A 39 -1.53 -17.65 11.99
C ASP A 39 -0.11 -17.66 11.39
N LEU A 40 0.66 -16.60 11.61
CA LEU A 40 2.01 -16.46 11.08
C LEU A 40 3.06 -17.00 12.04
N SER A 41 4.07 -17.71 11.51
CA SER A 41 5.16 -18.23 12.34
C SER A 41 6.03 -17.11 12.94
N VAL A 42 6.17 -15.97 12.28
CA VAL A 42 6.83 -14.78 12.85
C VAL A 42 6.15 -14.28 14.13
N ASN A 43 4.86 -14.54 14.30
CA ASN A 43 4.07 -14.18 15.48
C ASN A 43 3.97 -15.33 16.51
N GLY A 44 4.78 -16.39 16.36
CA GLY A 44 4.88 -17.49 17.31
C GLY A 44 4.02 -18.71 16.99
N ASN A 45 3.41 -18.80 15.81
CA ASN A 45 2.72 -20.02 15.39
C ASN A 45 3.71 -21.16 15.18
N THR A 46 3.51 -22.25 15.91
CA THR A 46 4.34 -23.46 15.81
C THR A 46 3.70 -24.56 14.95
N ASN A 47 2.42 -24.41 14.59
CA ASN A 47 1.67 -25.40 13.81
C ASN A 47 1.76 -25.14 12.31
N LEU A 48 2.11 -23.93 11.91
CA LEU A 48 2.20 -23.51 10.53
C LEU A 48 3.51 -22.74 10.30
N ALA A 49 4.24 -23.08 9.23
CA ALA A 49 5.43 -22.35 8.84
C ALA A 49 5.12 -21.38 7.69
N THR A 50 5.45 -20.10 7.86
CA THR A 50 5.24 -19.05 6.87
C THR A 50 6.54 -18.33 6.47
N PRO A 51 7.58 -19.07 6.00
CA PRO A 51 8.94 -18.54 5.88
C PRO A 51 9.07 -17.35 4.93
N HIS A 52 8.25 -17.29 3.89
CA HIS A 52 8.28 -16.19 2.92
C HIS A 52 7.63 -14.91 3.46
N ILE A 53 6.55 -15.03 4.25
CA ILE A 53 5.94 -13.87 4.92
C ILE A 53 6.84 -13.40 6.06
N ASP A 54 7.43 -14.33 6.80
CA ASP A 54 8.39 -14.04 7.86
C ASP A 54 9.63 -13.30 7.31
N SER A 55 10.05 -13.62 6.09
CA SER A 55 11.16 -12.91 5.45
C SER A 55 10.80 -11.46 5.15
N LEU A 56 9.56 -11.16 4.76
CA LEU A 56 9.11 -9.78 4.57
C LEU A 56 9.13 -8.99 5.88
N ALA A 57 8.71 -9.60 6.99
CA ALA A 57 8.75 -8.97 8.29
C ALA A 57 10.20 -8.72 8.76
N ARG A 58 11.11 -9.65 8.51
CA ARG A 58 12.53 -9.56 8.90
C ARG A 58 13.30 -8.54 8.05
N ASP A 59 13.05 -8.53 6.74
CA ASP A 59 13.86 -7.78 5.78
C ASP A 59 13.23 -6.41 5.44
N GLY A 60 11.99 -6.17 5.89
CA GLY A 60 11.20 -4.97 5.66
C GLY A 60 10.82 -4.25 6.96
N ALA A 61 9.57 -3.81 7.03
CA ALA A 61 8.99 -3.16 8.20
C ALA A 61 7.71 -3.87 8.64
N SER A 62 7.58 -4.09 9.95
CA SER A 62 6.37 -4.63 10.57
C SER A 62 5.64 -3.52 11.32
N LEU A 63 4.33 -3.46 11.17
CA LEU A 63 3.47 -2.51 11.86
C LEU A 63 2.75 -3.24 13.02
N GLU A 64 3.30 -3.17 14.22
CA GLU A 64 2.80 -3.94 15.38
C GLU A 64 1.41 -3.48 15.87
N ASN A 65 1.07 -2.21 15.67
CA ASN A 65 -0.20 -1.62 16.09
C ASN A 65 -1.09 -1.26 14.89
N PHE A 66 -1.08 -2.09 13.85
CA PHE A 66 -1.94 -1.93 12.69
C PHE A 66 -3.20 -2.79 12.85
N TYR A 67 -4.34 -2.12 12.91
CA TYR A 67 -5.63 -2.77 13.09
C TYR A 67 -6.49 -2.61 11.84
N VAL A 68 -7.27 -3.63 11.54
CA VAL A 68 -8.24 -3.65 10.44
C VAL A 68 -9.65 -3.81 11.01
N CYS A 69 -10.67 -3.65 10.17
CA CYS A 69 -12.04 -3.90 10.59
C CYS A 69 -12.26 -5.40 10.86
N GLN A 70 -13.27 -5.70 11.65
CA GLN A 70 -13.60 -7.06 12.07
C GLN A 70 -14.04 -8.00 10.93
N VAL A 71 -14.37 -7.46 9.76
CA VAL A 71 -14.83 -8.23 8.59
C VAL A 71 -14.28 -7.66 7.29
N CYS A 72 -14.37 -8.45 6.23
CA CYS A 72 -13.64 -8.26 4.98
C CYS A 72 -14.08 -7.03 4.17
N ALA A 73 -15.36 -6.78 3.91
CA ALA A 73 -15.78 -5.69 3.04
C ALA A 73 -15.41 -4.31 3.62
N PRO A 74 -15.67 -3.98 4.89
CA PRO A 74 -15.19 -2.76 5.53
C PRO A 74 -13.68 -2.58 5.45
N THR A 75 -12.90 -3.61 5.79
CA THR A 75 -11.44 -3.58 5.70
C THR A 75 -10.96 -3.26 4.29
N ARG A 76 -11.57 -3.89 3.28
CA ARG A 76 -11.23 -3.66 1.87
C ARG A 76 -11.58 -2.25 1.43
N ALA A 77 -12.74 -1.73 1.85
CA ALA A 77 -13.15 -0.37 1.56
C ALA A 77 -12.17 0.66 2.15
N GLU A 78 -11.76 0.48 3.41
CA GLU A 78 -10.77 1.36 4.05
C GLU A 78 -9.41 1.28 3.37
N PHE A 79 -8.94 0.09 3.05
CA PHE A 79 -7.68 -0.11 2.32
C PHE A 79 -7.70 0.57 0.95
N LEU A 80 -8.80 0.41 0.21
CA LEU A 80 -8.92 0.95 -1.14
C LEU A 80 -9.02 2.46 -1.17
N THR A 81 -9.69 3.08 -0.18
CA THR A 81 -10.04 4.51 -0.21
C THR A 81 -9.24 5.37 0.77
N GLY A 82 -8.58 4.76 1.77
CA GLY A 82 -7.96 5.48 2.87
C GLY A 82 -8.97 6.21 3.77
N ARG A 83 -10.25 5.82 3.72
CA ARG A 83 -11.36 6.45 4.47
C ARG A 83 -12.06 5.44 5.36
N TYR A 84 -12.59 5.88 6.48
CA TYR A 84 -13.48 5.06 7.31
C TYR A 84 -14.63 4.47 6.49
N TYR A 85 -14.82 3.16 6.55
CA TYR A 85 -15.77 2.42 5.74
C TYR A 85 -17.21 2.98 5.76
N PRO A 86 -17.77 3.51 6.87
CA PRO A 86 -19.13 4.04 6.85
C PRO A 86 -19.30 5.26 5.92
N ARG A 87 -18.18 5.94 5.61
CA ARG A 87 -18.18 7.08 4.67
C ARG A 87 -18.16 6.66 3.22
N THR A 88 -17.84 5.40 2.95
CA THR A 88 -17.64 4.86 1.60
C THR A 88 -18.86 4.15 1.05
N GLY A 89 -19.97 4.14 1.80
CA GLY A 89 -21.18 3.40 1.48
C GLY A 89 -21.19 1.96 2.01
N VAL A 90 -20.04 1.46 2.46
CA VAL A 90 -19.95 0.11 3.03
C VAL A 90 -20.38 0.15 4.49
N SER A 91 -21.31 -0.73 4.87
CA SER A 91 -21.81 -0.83 6.25
C SER A 91 -21.62 -2.21 6.86
N GLY A 92 -21.37 -3.23 6.05
CA GLY A 92 -21.20 -4.61 6.49
C GLY A 92 -20.80 -5.54 5.36
N VAL A 93 -21.13 -6.81 5.50
CA VAL A 93 -20.79 -7.89 4.54
C VAL A 93 -22.02 -8.55 3.91
N SER A 94 -23.20 -8.25 4.43
CA SER A 94 -24.47 -8.79 3.92
C SER A 94 -24.82 -8.19 2.55
N ARG A 95 -25.81 -8.76 1.89
CA ARG A 95 -26.24 -8.32 0.56
C ARG A 95 -26.58 -6.82 0.55
N GLY A 96 -25.84 -6.06 -0.25
CA GLY A 96 -25.97 -4.60 -0.38
C GLY A 96 -25.17 -3.77 0.62
N GLU A 97 -24.73 -4.35 1.74
CA GLU A 97 -23.96 -3.63 2.77
C GLU A 97 -22.48 -3.45 2.39
N GLY A 98 -21.93 -4.36 1.58
CA GLY A 98 -20.54 -4.33 1.12
C GLY A 98 -20.31 -3.51 -0.14
N ARG A 99 -21.19 -2.57 -0.49
CA ARG A 99 -21.10 -1.82 -1.73
C ARG A 99 -20.42 -0.48 -1.53
N LEU A 100 -19.28 -0.30 -2.18
CA LEU A 100 -18.57 0.97 -2.26
C LEU A 100 -19.35 1.98 -3.10
N ASN A 101 -19.40 3.25 -2.70
CA ASN A 101 -19.96 4.32 -3.51
C ASN A 101 -19.20 4.46 -4.84
N TYR A 102 -19.90 4.77 -5.90
CA TYR A 102 -19.30 4.88 -7.24
C TYR A 102 -18.37 6.09 -7.42
N ASP A 103 -18.52 7.10 -6.60
CA ASP A 103 -17.76 8.35 -6.63
C ASP A 103 -16.49 8.30 -5.73
N GLU A 104 -16.22 7.16 -5.10
CA GLU A 104 -15.00 6.99 -4.30
C GLU A 104 -13.76 6.94 -5.19
N THR A 105 -12.74 7.68 -4.77
CA THR A 105 -11.40 7.58 -5.36
C THR A 105 -10.62 6.49 -4.63
N THR A 106 -10.18 5.50 -5.37
CA THR A 106 -9.42 4.37 -4.82
C THR A 106 -7.91 4.58 -4.97
N ILE A 107 -7.13 3.78 -4.23
CA ILE A 107 -5.67 3.73 -4.39
C ILE A 107 -5.29 3.40 -5.85
N ALA A 108 -6.08 2.57 -6.55
CA ALA A 108 -5.85 2.24 -7.95
C ALA A 108 -5.99 3.47 -8.87
N ASP A 109 -6.97 4.36 -8.59
CA ASP A 109 -7.15 5.61 -9.33
C ASP A 109 -5.96 6.56 -9.09
N LEU A 110 -5.48 6.65 -7.85
CA LEU A 110 -4.33 7.46 -7.50
C LEU A 110 -3.05 6.95 -8.17
N MET A 111 -2.82 5.64 -8.14
CA MET A 111 -1.67 5.01 -8.79
C MET A 111 -1.72 5.21 -10.31
N LYS A 112 -2.90 5.08 -10.92
CA LYS A 112 -3.10 5.34 -12.35
C LYS A 112 -2.77 6.79 -12.72
N ARG A 113 -3.18 7.77 -11.90
CA ARG A 113 -2.80 9.19 -12.07
C ARG A 113 -1.29 9.40 -11.95
N GLY A 114 -0.62 8.57 -11.14
CA GLY A 114 0.84 8.52 -11.00
C GLY A 114 1.56 7.77 -12.12
N GLY A 115 0.85 7.32 -13.18
CA GLY A 115 1.44 6.64 -14.34
C GLY A 115 1.59 5.13 -14.19
N TYR A 116 1.04 4.52 -13.13
CA TYR A 116 1.06 3.07 -12.97
C TYR A 116 -0.03 2.38 -13.78
N VAL A 117 0.26 1.17 -14.23
CA VAL A 117 -0.76 0.21 -14.65
C VAL A 117 -1.22 -0.55 -13.41
N THR A 118 -2.53 -0.60 -13.18
CA THR A 118 -3.10 -1.20 -11.98
C THR A 118 -3.90 -2.46 -12.34
N GLY A 119 -3.89 -3.45 -11.45
CA GLY A 119 -4.66 -4.68 -11.58
C GLY A 119 -5.15 -5.14 -10.21
N CYS A 120 -6.34 -5.75 -10.16
CA CYS A 120 -6.90 -6.38 -8.99
C CYS A 120 -7.23 -7.84 -9.32
N PHE A 121 -6.71 -8.75 -8.52
CA PHE A 121 -6.87 -10.18 -8.71
C PHE A 121 -7.41 -10.81 -7.43
N GLY A 122 -8.43 -11.67 -7.55
CA GLY A 122 -9.05 -12.34 -6.42
C GLY A 122 -10.29 -11.62 -5.88
N LYS A 123 -10.50 -11.71 -4.57
CA LYS A 123 -11.72 -11.22 -3.91
C LYS A 123 -11.81 -9.70 -3.91
N TRP A 124 -12.84 -9.16 -4.53
CA TRP A 124 -13.19 -7.75 -4.51
C TRP A 124 -14.03 -7.36 -3.28
N HIS A 125 -15.21 -7.90 -3.15
CA HIS A 125 -16.18 -7.76 -2.05
C HIS A 125 -16.57 -6.30 -1.71
N ASN A 126 -16.57 -5.40 -2.67
CA ASN A 126 -17.02 -4.01 -2.53
C ASN A 126 -18.03 -3.61 -3.61
N GLY A 127 -18.89 -4.52 -3.97
CA GLY A 127 -19.98 -4.35 -4.92
C GLY A 127 -19.92 -5.36 -6.07
N THR A 128 -20.95 -5.30 -6.92
CA THR A 128 -21.14 -6.09 -8.14
C THR A 128 -21.17 -5.16 -9.34
#